data_9e66c4f702640c1a01543ccd4cc0e6f6
#
_entry.id   9e66c4f702640c1a01543ccd4cc0e6f6
#
_cell.length_a   1.000
_cell.length_b   1.000
_cell.length_c   1.000
_cell.angle_alpha   90.00
_cell.angle_beta   90.00
_cell.angle_gamma   90.00
#
_symmetry.space_group_name_H-M   'P 1'
#
loop_
_entity.id
_entity.type
_entity.pdbx_description
1 polymer ?
#
loop_
_entity_poly.entity_id
_entity_poly.type
_entity_poly.pdbx_seq_one_letter_code
_entity_poly.pdbx_strand_id
1 'polypeptide(L)'
;MIKLRNYALMCMLAGPFFVHGQNTQIKGFANVDYSYSKTGSSFSLGEQDLFITSSINDRISFLGETIFKYSATSSTLFAASVERMIVNYNVYGNHNLIAGRIHTPVNYWNDSYHHGRVFFPTIDRPLMFDSIIPLHSTGVGIQGKDLGSLKFGYNLFVANGLGSNEVLDNDKYKSFTASAYFKPTRNMRIGASWYNDLISKGATAHGMKFDRRVRRNLASFSIANFGKKLELLAEATAGFDDVDSIGTKTTVASYVYAGYRIKDKVIPYVRYDDIQYHGESHGTMKNSSKMVVGVRYQINYLAVLKLEYQDVRTEGSADVNKIIAQIAVGF
;
A
#
# COMPACT_ATOMS: atom_id res chain seq x y z
N MET A 1 1.03 -15.73 -59.26
CA MET A 1 0.05 -14.65 -59.03
C MET A 1 -0.97 -15.05 -57.95
N ILE A 2 -0.55 -15.40 -56.75
CA ILE A 2 -1.44 -15.66 -55.63
C ILE A 2 -0.66 -15.27 -54.35
N LYS A 3 -0.59 -14.01 -54.03
CA LYS A 3 -0.12 -13.57 -52.68
C LYS A 3 -0.55 -12.12 -52.28
N LEU A 4 -1.29 -11.41 -53.13
CA LEU A 4 -1.73 -10.04 -52.81
C LEU A 4 -3.18 -9.92 -52.26
N ARG A 5 -3.93 -11.03 -52.16
CA ARG A 5 -5.36 -10.97 -51.78
C ARG A 5 -5.59 -11.05 -50.29
N ASN A 6 -4.59 -11.50 -49.51
CA ASN A 6 -4.74 -11.68 -48.04
C ASN A 6 -4.34 -10.45 -47.20
N TYR A 7 -3.60 -9.51 -47.79
CA TYR A 7 -3.23 -8.28 -47.07
C TYR A 7 -4.32 -7.19 -47.11
N ALA A 8 -5.19 -7.24 -48.14
CA ALA A 8 -6.30 -6.29 -48.23
C ALA A 8 -7.42 -6.59 -47.24
N LEU A 9 -7.57 -7.85 -46.80
CA LEU A 9 -8.60 -8.23 -45.82
C LEU A 9 -8.19 -7.88 -44.36
N MET A 10 -6.89 -7.74 -44.09
CA MET A 10 -6.38 -7.38 -42.78
C MET A 10 -6.39 -5.85 -42.56
N CYS A 11 -6.38 -5.06 -43.62
CA CYS A 11 -6.52 -3.60 -43.55
C CYS A 11 -7.98 -3.12 -43.45
N MET A 12 -8.98 -3.94 -43.78
CA MET A 12 -10.38 -3.56 -43.66
C MET A 12 -10.96 -3.77 -42.26
N LEU A 13 -10.26 -4.46 -41.37
CA LEU A 13 -10.65 -4.57 -39.96
C LEU A 13 -10.09 -3.44 -39.07
N ALA A 14 -9.22 -2.58 -39.63
CA ALA A 14 -8.81 -1.33 -39.04
C ALA A 14 -9.71 -0.18 -39.50
N GLY A 15 -11.03 -0.34 -39.38
CA GLY A 15 -11.96 0.79 -39.46
C GLY A 15 -11.55 1.82 -38.41
N PRO A 16 -11.68 3.13 -38.67
CA PRO A 16 -11.43 4.14 -37.67
C PRO A 16 -12.40 3.85 -36.49
N PHE A 17 -11.88 3.25 -35.45
CA PHE A 17 -12.53 3.35 -34.18
C PHE A 17 -12.54 4.85 -33.88
N PHE A 18 -13.68 5.50 -34.04
CA PHE A 18 -13.93 6.79 -33.46
C PHE A 18 -13.78 6.61 -31.94
N VAL A 19 -12.58 6.79 -31.46
CA VAL A 19 -12.27 6.89 -30.05
C VAL A 19 -12.99 8.16 -29.58
N HIS A 20 -14.19 8.02 -29.09
CA HIS A 20 -14.80 9.03 -28.24
C HIS A 20 -13.78 9.24 -27.14
N GLY A 21 -13.23 10.46 -27.03
CA GLY A 21 -12.02 10.74 -26.28
C GLY A 21 -11.99 10.08 -24.90
N GLN A 22 -11.33 8.94 -24.82
CA GLN A 22 -10.99 8.31 -23.57
C GLN A 22 -10.07 9.29 -22.87
N ASN A 23 -10.49 9.84 -21.73
CA ASN A 23 -9.64 10.67 -20.92
C ASN A 23 -8.64 9.76 -20.19
N THR A 24 -7.55 9.42 -20.89
CA THR A 24 -6.46 8.62 -20.36
C THR A 24 -5.35 9.55 -19.88
N GLN A 25 -4.94 9.39 -18.63
CA GLN A 25 -3.83 10.11 -18.02
C GLN A 25 -2.74 9.12 -17.63
N ILE A 26 -1.50 9.51 -17.90
CA ILE A 26 -0.30 8.83 -17.42
C ILE A 26 0.38 9.75 -16.43
N LYS A 27 0.68 9.21 -15.24
CA LYS A 27 1.42 9.89 -14.17
C LYS A 27 2.48 8.94 -13.66
N GLY A 28 3.49 9.48 -13.01
CA GLY A 28 4.53 8.64 -12.43
C GLY A 28 5.14 9.27 -11.20
N PHE A 29 5.87 8.44 -10.47
CA PHE A 29 6.67 8.83 -9.32
C PHE A 29 8.01 8.13 -9.38
N ALA A 30 9.03 8.81 -8.86
CA ALA A 30 10.36 8.21 -8.72
C ALA A 30 11.06 8.78 -7.49
N ASN A 31 11.95 7.99 -6.88
CA ASN A 31 12.80 8.47 -5.81
C ASN A 31 14.22 7.91 -5.93
N VAL A 32 15.16 8.68 -5.37
CA VAL A 32 16.56 8.28 -5.14
C VAL A 32 16.85 8.49 -3.67
N ASP A 33 17.51 7.50 -3.06
CA ASP A 33 17.82 7.50 -1.66
C ASP A 33 19.34 7.42 -1.46
N TYR A 34 19.83 8.05 -0.40
CA TYR A 34 21.16 7.83 0.14
C TYR A 34 21.00 7.36 1.58
N SER A 35 21.64 6.25 1.93
CA SER A 35 21.64 5.72 3.29
C SER A 35 23.06 5.63 3.84
N TYR A 36 23.19 5.95 5.13
CA TYR A 36 24.42 5.80 5.90
C TYR A 36 24.12 5.07 7.21
N SER A 37 24.93 4.06 7.53
CA SER A 37 24.90 3.32 8.78
C SER A 37 26.30 2.91 9.22
N LYS A 38 26.43 2.26 10.38
CA LYS A 38 27.72 1.72 10.84
C LYS A 38 28.33 0.70 9.88
N THR A 39 27.54 0.03 9.06
CA THR A 39 27.98 -1.00 8.11
C THR A 39 28.38 -0.44 6.74
N GLY A 40 28.12 0.83 6.48
CA GLY A 40 28.48 1.48 5.23
C GLY A 40 27.46 2.51 4.77
N SER A 41 27.71 3.03 3.58
CA SER A 41 26.82 4.00 2.92
C SER A 41 26.61 3.65 1.46
N SER A 42 25.43 3.98 0.93
CA SER A 42 25.07 3.69 -0.46
C SER A 42 24.02 4.65 -0.99
N PHE A 43 24.15 4.99 -2.27
CA PHE A 43 23.02 5.47 -3.06
C PHE A 43 22.22 4.28 -3.57
N SER A 44 20.92 4.45 -3.61
CA SER A 44 20.00 3.48 -4.20
C SER A 44 18.95 4.16 -5.07
N LEU A 45 18.60 3.53 -6.18
CA LEU A 45 17.39 3.84 -6.88
C LEU A 45 16.24 3.26 -6.06
N GLY A 46 15.26 4.10 -5.78
CA GLY A 46 14.04 3.67 -5.11
C GLY A 46 13.07 2.97 -6.06
N GLU A 47 11.83 3.39 -6.07
CA GLU A 47 10.78 2.87 -6.94
C GLU A 47 10.52 3.88 -8.06
N GLN A 48 10.21 3.38 -9.26
CA GLN A 48 9.60 4.15 -10.33
C GLN A 48 8.23 3.58 -10.57
N ASP A 49 7.20 4.38 -10.30
CA ASP A 49 5.81 4.00 -10.42
C ASP A 49 5.22 4.65 -11.67
N LEU A 50 4.46 3.88 -12.44
CA LEU A 50 3.66 4.39 -13.55
C LEU A 50 2.18 4.12 -13.28
N PHE A 51 1.39 5.18 -13.33
CA PHE A 51 -0.06 5.15 -13.21
C PHE A 51 -0.69 5.44 -14.56
N ILE A 52 -1.61 4.58 -14.96
CA ILE A 52 -2.48 4.80 -16.10
C ILE A 52 -3.90 4.83 -15.57
N THR A 53 -4.57 5.96 -15.70
CA THR A 53 -6.00 6.07 -15.40
C THR A 53 -6.77 6.37 -16.67
N SER A 54 -7.90 5.71 -16.89
CA SER A 54 -8.73 5.91 -18.06
C SER A 54 -10.21 5.91 -17.67
N SER A 55 -10.93 6.93 -18.11
CA SER A 55 -12.40 6.94 -18.11
C SER A 55 -12.89 6.28 -19.40
N ILE A 56 -13.36 5.03 -19.32
CA ILE A 56 -13.85 4.26 -20.47
C ILE A 56 -15.20 4.81 -20.91
N ASN A 57 -16.07 5.12 -19.95
CA ASN A 57 -17.33 5.83 -20.15
C ASN A 57 -17.75 6.49 -18.82
N ASP A 58 -18.97 7.06 -18.77
CA ASP A 58 -19.48 7.79 -17.60
C ASP A 58 -19.56 6.93 -16.31
N ARG A 59 -19.56 5.60 -16.43
CA ARG A 59 -19.69 4.68 -15.29
C ARG A 59 -18.47 3.79 -15.08
N ILE A 60 -17.65 3.57 -16.12
CA ILE A 60 -16.53 2.63 -16.04
C ILE A 60 -15.24 3.41 -16.11
N SER A 61 -14.38 3.16 -15.13
CA SER A 61 -13.01 3.65 -15.14
C SER A 61 -12.00 2.53 -14.87
N PHE A 62 -10.79 2.73 -15.34
CA PHE A 62 -9.66 1.83 -15.16
C PHE A 62 -8.52 2.56 -14.46
N LEU A 63 -7.81 1.85 -13.59
CA LEU A 63 -6.54 2.26 -13.02
C LEU A 63 -5.57 1.09 -13.10
N GLY A 64 -4.42 1.32 -13.75
CA GLY A 64 -3.25 0.45 -13.72
C GLY A 64 -2.09 1.14 -13.04
N GLU A 65 -1.38 0.42 -12.18
CA GLU A 65 -0.17 0.88 -11.51
C GLU A 65 0.90 -0.19 -11.60
N THR A 66 2.05 0.18 -12.14
CA THR A 66 3.20 -0.70 -12.30
C THR A 66 4.42 -0.06 -11.67
N ILE A 67 5.09 -0.81 -10.82
CA ILE A 67 6.33 -0.40 -10.18
C ILE A 67 7.50 -1.10 -10.85
N PHE A 68 8.55 -0.32 -11.08
CA PHE A 68 9.87 -0.78 -11.45
C PHE A 68 10.83 -0.48 -10.30
N LYS A 69 11.52 -1.50 -9.82
CA LYS A 69 12.53 -1.34 -8.76
C LYS A 69 13.75 -2.19 -9.01
N TYR A 70 14.88 -1.78 -8.43
CA TYR A 70 16.10 -2.56 -8.48
C TYR A 70 15.89 -3.93 -7.83
N SER A 71 16.41 -4.95 -8.49
CA SER A 71 16.39 -6.35 -8.00
C SER A 71 17.70 -7.04 -8.36
N ALA A 72 18.51 -7.36 -7.38
CA ALA A 72 19.76 -8.06 -7.56
C ALA A 72 19.60 -9.48 -8.11
N THR A 73 18.42 -10.08 -8.00
CA THR A 73 18.11 -11.43 -8.47
C THR A 73 17.56 -11.46 -9.90
N SER A 74 17.22 -10.30 -10.45
CA SER A 74 16.75 -10.20 -11.84
C SER A 74 17.94 -10.12 -12.81
N SER A 75 17.86 -10.81 -13.93
CA SER A 75 18.89 -10.75 -14.99
C SER A 75 19.05 -9.35 -15.59
N THR A 76 18.03 -8.52 -15.51
CA THR A 76 18.04 -7.12 -15.97
C THR A 76 18.38 -6.13 -14.86
N LEU A 77 18.65 -6.61 -13.63
CA LEU A 77 18.84 -5.81 -12.42
C LEU A 77 17.59 -5.02 -11.99
N PHE A 78 16.46 -5.20 -12.67
CA PHE A 78 15.19 -4.56 -12.36
C PHE A 78 14.07 -5.61 -12.34
N ALA A 79 13.10 -5.38 -11.46
CA ALA A 79 11.86 -6.15 -11.43
C ALA A 79 10.68 -5.18 -11.65
N ALA A 80 9.71 -5.63 -12.44
CA ALA A 80 8.44 -4.95 -12.60
C ALA A 80 7.36 -5.72 -11.84
N SER A 81 6.51 -5.02 -11.10
CA SER A 81 5.35 -5.61 -10.43
C SER A 81 4.09 -4.79 -10.71
N VAL A 82 2.98 -5.49 -10.92
CA VAL A 82 1.66 -4.84 -11.00
C VAL A 82 1.18 -4.65 -9.58
N GLU A 83 1.09 -3.40 -9.13
CA GLU A 83 0.63 -3.06 -7.78
C GLU A 83 -0.88 -2.94 -7.72
N ARG A 84 -1.46 -2.25 -8.68
CA ARG A 84 -2.91 -2.16 -8.83
C ARG A 84 -3.34 -2.38 -10.28
N MET A 85 -4.44 -3.08 -10.44
CA MET A 85 -5.16 -3.19 -11.71
C MET A 85 -6.64 -3.23 -11.37
N ILE A 86 -7.31 -2.10 -11.50
CA ILE A 86 -8.67 -1.88 -10.98
C ILE A 86 -9.59 -1.51 -12.11
N VAL A 87 -10.69 -2.23 -12.24
CA VAL A 87 -11.88 -1.80 -12.97
C VAL A 87 -12.90 -1.34 -11.95
N ASN A 88 -13.35 -0.11 -12.09
CA ASN A 88 -14.35 0.51 -11.23
C ASN A 88 -15.62 0.77 -12.01
N TYR A 89 -16.76 0.32 -11.50
CA TYR A 89 -18.10 0.56 -12.07
C TYR A 89 -18.93 1.40 -11.10
N ASN A 90 -19.28 2.61 -11.50
CA ASN A 90 -20.17 3.46 -10.73
C ASN A 90 -21.61 2.97 -10.82
N VAL A 91 -22.16 2.50 -9.70
CA VAL A 91 -23.51 1.98 -9.61
C VAL A 91 -24.51 3.13 -9.51
N TYR A 92 -24.31 4.00 -8.53
CA TYR A 92 -25.14 5.16 -8.27
C TYR A 92 -24.42 6.15 -7.32
N GLY A 93 -24.45 7.43 -7.65
CA GLY A 93 -23.81 8.48 -6.85
C GLY A 93 -22.32 8.15 -6.58
N ASN A 94 -21.97 8.03 -5.30
CA ASN A 94 -20.62 7.69 -4.88
C ASN A 94 -20.44 6.20 -4.48
N HIS A 95 -21.33 5.31 -4.95
CA HIS A 95 -21.25 3.88 -4.73
C HIS A 95 -20.70 3.16 -5.97
N ASN A 96 -19.69 2.34 -5.75
CA ASN A 96 -18.97 1.68 -6.84
C ASN A 96 -18.79 0.19 -6.58
N LEU A 97 -18.85 -0.61 -7.65
CA LEU A 97 -18.29 -1.95 -7.68
C LEU A 97 -16.85 -1.88 -8.15
N ILE A 98 -15.99 -2.65 -7.51
CA ILE A 98 -14.57 -2.69 -7.80
C ILE A 98 -14.19 -4.14 -8.11
N ALA A 99 -13.42 -4.35 -9.17
CA ALA A 99 -12.83 -5.64 -9.49
C ALA A 99 -11.36 -5.46 -9.85
N GLY A 100 -10.52 -6.39 -9.38
CA GLY A 100 -9.09 -6.40 -9.69
C GLY A 100 -8.20 -6.49 -8.48
N ARG A 101 -6.95 -6.05 -8.65
CA ARG A 101 -5.95 -5.94 -7.59
C ARG A 101 -5.97 -4.55 -7.00
N ILE A 102 -6.22 -4.46 -5.71
CA ILE A 102 -6.32 -3.21 -4.97
C ILE A 102 -5.34 -3.19 -3.80
N HIS A 103 -5.07 -2.02 -3.24
CA HIS A 103 -4.55 -1.95 -1.86
C HIS A 103 -5.63 -2.43 -0.92
N THR A 104 -5.31 -3.41 -0.08
CA THR A 104 -6.26 -3.92 0.90
C THR A 104 -6.72 -2.77 1.79
N PRO A 105 -8.04 -2.50 1.92
CA PRO A 105 -8.53 -1.35 2.67
C PRO A 105 -8.45 -1.58 4.19
N VAL A 106 -7.26 -1.91 4.68
CA VAL A 106 -6.88 -2.04 6.09
C VAL A 106 -5.94 -0.91 6.42
N ASN A 107 -6.29 -0.11 7.43
CA ASN A 107 -5.55 1.07 7.85
C ASN A 107 -5.61 2.25 6.85
N TYR A 108 -5.41 3.45 7.38
CA TYR A 108 -5.35 4.68 6.59
C TYR A 108 -4.13 4.74 5.69
N TRP A 109 -2.94 4.34 6.21
CA TRP A 109 -1.70 4.38 5.45
C TRP A 109 -1.79 3.53 4.18
N ASN A 110 -2.23 2.28 4.28
CA ASN A 110 -2.33 1.39 3.13
C ASN A 110 -3.36 1.88 2.09
N ASP A 111 -4.45 2.47 2.55
CA ASP A 111 -5.48 3.05 1.67
C ASP A 111 -5.02 4.33 0.98
N SER A 112 -4.16 5.15 1.64
CA SER A 112 -3.83 6.52 1.20
C SER A 112 -2.40 6.70 0.69
N TYR A 113 -1.40 5.94 1.20
CA TYR A 113 0.03 6.19 0.98
C TYR A 113 0.80 4.96 0.51
N HIS A 114 0.19 4.04 -0.19
CA HIS A 114 0.88 2.80 -0.51
C HIS A 114 2.13 3.00 -1.39
N HIS A 115 2.03 3.81 -2.42
CA HIS A 115 3.14 4.22 -3.29
C HIS A 115 3.14 5.73 -3.51
N GLY A 116 4.13 6.22 -4.28
CA GLY A 116 4.29 7.65 -4.49
C GLY A 116 5.01 8.31 -3.32
N ARG A 117 6.30 8.01 -3.18
CA ARG A 117 7.15 8.51 -2.08
C ARG A 117 7.11 10.03 -1.89
N VAL A 118 6.77 10.77 -2.94
CA VAL A 118 6.60 12.23 -2.85
C VAL A 118 5.49 12.65 -1.87
N PHE A 119 4.47 11.80 -1.68
CA PHE A 119 3.35 12.08 -0.78
C PHE A 119 3.49 11.47 0.62
N PHE A 120 4.43 10.56 0.82
CA PHE A 120 4.63 9.94 2.13
C PHE A 120 5.02 10.98 3.18
N PRO A 121 4.44 10.93 4.38
CA PRO A 121 4.85 11.78 5.49
C PRO A 121 6.30 11.51 5.93
N THR A 122 6.76 10.27 5.81
CA THR A 122 8.12 9.79 6.15
C THR A 122 8.79 9.14 4.93
N ILE A 123 10.05 8.72 5.02
CA ILE A 123 10.73 8.00 3.92
C ILE A 123 10.17 6.58 3.78
N ASP A 124 10.16 5.82 4.86
CA ASP A 124 9.66 4.44 4.88
C ASP A 124 8.23 4.39 5.43
N ARG A 125 7.54 3.29 5.12
CA ARG A 125 6.27 2.96 5.77
C ARG A 125 6.49 2.49 7.23
N PRO A 126 5.47 2.56 8.10
CA PRO A 126 5.54 2.01 9.46
C PRO A 126 5.77 0.48 9.47
N LEU A 127 6.41 -0.04 10.53
CA LEU A 127 6.79 -1.45 10.66
C LEU A 127 5.65 -2.45 10.44
N MET A 128 4.43 -2.10 10.86
CA MET A 128 3.27 -2.99 10.74
C MET A 128 2.95 -3.38 9.28
N PHE A 129 3.29 -2.53 8.31
CA PHE A 129 3.01 -2.78 6.90
C PHE A 129 3.99 -3.75 6.25
N ASP A 130 5.16 -3.94 6.84
CA ASP A 130 6.13 -4.94 6.40
C ASP A 130 5.93 -6.30 7.10
N SER A 131 4.99 -6.37 8.06
CA SER A 131 4.88 -7.51 8.98
C SER A 131 3.51 -8.19 8.98
N ILE A 132 2.43 -7.46 9.32
CA ILE A 132 1.11 -8.09 9.55
C ILE A 132 0.02 -7.62 8.61
N ILE A 133 0.15 -6.44 8.00
CA ILE A 133 -0.89 -5.88 7.14
C ILE A 133 -0.84 -6.51 5.75
N PRO A 134 -1.94 -7.09 5.25
CA PRO A 134 -2.03 -7.52 3.87
C PRO A 134 -2.01 -6.30 2.95
N LEU A 135 -0.93 -6.09 2.19
CA LEU A 135 -0.76 -4.87 1.40
C LEU A 135 -1.71 -4.82 0.21
N HIS A 136 -1.88 -5.95 -0.47
CA HIS A 136 -2.70 -6.07 -1.68
C HIS A 136 -3.72 -7.18 -1.56
N SER A 137 -4.82 -7.01 -2.27
CA SER A 137 -5.87 -8.01 -2.42
C SER A 137 -6.36 -8.04 -3.86
N THR A 138 -6.50 -9.24 -4.44
CA THR A 138 -7.07 -9.45 -5.78
C THR A 138 -8.44 -10.07 -5.65
N GLY A 139 -9.48 -9.38 -6.10
CA GLY A 139 -10.85 -9.85 -5.91
C GLY A 139 -11.89 -8.85 -6.39
N VAL A 140 -13.04 -8.84 -5.72
CA VAL A 140 -14.20 -7.99 -6.04
C VAL A 140 -14.78 -7.38 -4.76
N GLY A 141 -15.37 -6.21 -4.88
CA GLY A 141 -15.96 -5.55 -3.73
C GLY A 141 -16.87 -4.39 -4.08
N ILE A 142 -17.42 -3.80 -3.04
CA ILE A 142 -18.23 -2.58 -3.11
C ILE A 142 -17.60 -1.49 -2.25
N GLN A 143 -17.70 -0.28 -2.71
CA GLN A 143 -17.12 0.89 -2.07
C GLN A 143 -18.10 2.06 -2.12
N GLY A 144 -18.22 2.78 -1.00
CA GLY A 144 -18.88 4.09 -0.95
C GLY A 144 -17.90 5.15 -0.45
N LYS A 145 -17.93 6.35 -1.04
CA LYS A 145 -17.03 7.45 -0.66
C LYS A 145 -17.80 8.75 -0.46
N ASP A 146 -17.36 9.53 0.53
CA ASP A 146 -17.89 10.88 0.81
C ASP A 146 -19.41 10.97 0.90
N LEU A 147 -20.04 10.01 1.60
CA LEU A 147 -21.47 9.90 1.77
C LEU A 147 -21.94 10.80 2.92
N GLY A 148 -23.01 11.55 2.66
CA GLY A 148 -23.64 12.43 3.66
C GLY A 148 -22.75 13.57 4.17
N SER A 149 -23.18 14.19 5.25
CA SER A 149 -22.52 15.38 5.85
C SER A 149 -21.17 15.07 6.49
N LEU A 150 -21.05 13.89 7.11
CA LEU A 150 -19.80 13.41 7.73
C LEU A 150 -18.81 12.79 6.73
N LYS A 151 -19.12 12.85 5.42
CA LYS A 151 -18.28 12.27 4.39
C LYS A 151 -17.91 10.82 4.73
N PHE A 152 -18.91 10.03 5.11
CA PHE A 152 -18.74 8.62 5.42
C PHE A 152 -18.23 7.84 4.20
N GLY A 153 -17.36 6.88 4.44
CA GLY A 153 -16.91 5.93 3.42
C GLY A 153 -16.84 4.52 3.97
N TYR A 154 -17.02 3.55 3.09
CA TYR A 154 -16.91 2.13 3.41
C TYR A 154 -16.31 1.33 2.25
N ASN A 155 -15.71 0.18 2.58
CA ASN A 155 -15.30 -0.85 1.64
C ASN A 155 -15.69 -2.21 2.19
N LEU A 156 -16.25 -3.06 1.33
CA LEU A 156 -16.45 -4.49 1.58
C LEU A 156 -15.81 -5.24 0.40
N PHE A 157 -14.86 -6.12 0.67
CA PHE A 157 -14.06 -6.75 -0.36
C PHE A 157 -13.86 -8.24 -0.08
N VAL A 158 -14.05 -9.08 -1.09
CA VAL A 158 -13.78 -10.52 -1.08
C VAL A 158 -12.64 -10.78 -2.06
N ALA A 159 -11.60 -11.44 -1.61
CA ALA A 159 -10.38 -11.58 -2.41
C ALA A 159 -9.68 -12.92 -2.15
N ASN A 160 -8.69 -13.21 -2.97
CA ASN A 160 -7.68 -14.19 -2.67
C ASN A 160 -6.92 -13.76 -1.42
N GLY A 161 -6.67 -14.67 -0.51
CA GLY A 161 -6.02 -14.39 0.77
C GLY A 161 -4.51 -14.17 0.67
N LEU A 162 -3.89 -14.01 1.83
CA LEU A 162 -2.44 -13.99 1.97
C LEU A 162 -1.84 -15.32 1.51
N GLY A 163 -0.66 -15.23 0.88
CA GLY A 163 0.06 -16.38 0.35
C GLY A 163 -0.47 -16.85 -1.01
N SER A 164 -1.50 -16.21 -1.56
CA SER A 164 -1.86 -16.37 -2.96
C SER A 164 -0.79 -15.71 -3.83
N ASN A 165 -0.43 -16.35 -4.92
CA ASN A 165 0.21 -15.65 -6.02
C ASN A 165 -0.82 -14.66 -6.59
N GLU A 166 -0.36 -13.52 -7.04
CA GLU A 166 -1.22 -12.40 -7.47
C GLU A 166 -2.22 -12.76 -8.57
N VAL A 167 -2.04 -13.89 -9.22
CA VAL A 167 -2.86 -14.37 -10.34
C VAL A 167 -3.69 -15.61 -9.96
N LEU A 168 -3.18 -16.47 -9.07
CA LEU A 168 -3.81 -17.72 -8.68
C LEU A 168 -3.89 -17.80 -7.15
N ASP A 169 -5.05 -18.16 -6.66
CA ASP A 169 -5.23 -18.51 -5.26
C ASP A 169 -4.48 -19.78 -4.91
N ASN A 170 -3.91 -19.87 -3.72
CA ASN A 170 -3.20 -21.04 -3.24
C ASN A 170 -4.10 -22.05 -2.55
N ASP A 171 -5.37 -21.70 -2.32
CA ASP A 171 -6.37 -22.57 -1.68
C ASP A 171 -7.81 -22.26 -2.13
N LYS A 172 -8.81 -22.82 -1.45
CA LYS A 172 -10.22 -22.63 -1.76
C LYS A 172 -10.87 -21.48 -0.95
N TYR A 173 -10.16 -20.95 0.03
CA TYR A 173 -10.71 -19.94 0.91
C TYR A 173 -10.49 -18.54 0.37
N LYS A 174 -11.39 -17.65 0.71
CA LYS A 174 -11.29 -16.25 0.33
C LYS A 174 -11.13 -15.39 1.57
N SER A 175 -10.31 -14.38 1.46
CA SER A 175 -10.25 -13.34 2.47
C SER A 175 -11.43 -12.41 2.36
N PHE A 176 -11.82 -11.84 3.48
CA PHE A 176 -12.84 -10.81 3.57
C PHE A 176 -12.29 -9.58 4.28
N THR A 177 -12.53 -8.41 3.68
CA THR A 177 -12.15 -7.13 4.27
C THR A 177 -13.36 -6.23 4.37
N ALA A 178 -13.57 -5.64 5.54
CA ALA A 178 -14.52 -4.57 5.78
C ALA A 178 -13.80 -3.37 6.37
N SER A 179 -14.05 -2.18 5.84
CA SER A 179 -13.58 -0.94 6.44
C SER A 179 -14.62 0.15 6.37
N ALA A 180 -14.58 1.05 7.34
CA ALA A 180 -15.43 2.22 7.37
C ALA A 180 -14.65 3.41 7.93
N TYR A 181 -14.98 4.60 7.46
CA TYR A 181 -14.42 5.85 7.98
C TYR A 181 -15.42 6.99 7.89
N PHE A 182 -15.16 8.04 8.63
CA PHE A 182 -15.85 9.31 8.50
C PHE A 182 -14.86 10.48 8.67
N LYS A 183 -15.24 11.64 8.14
CA LYS A 183 -14.42 12.87 8.16
C LYS A 183 -15.14 13.94 8.98
N PRO A 184 -14.87 14.04 10.31
CA PRO A 184 -15.50 15.05 11.17
C PRO A 184 -15.19 16.47 10.71
N THR A 185 -14.00 16.65 10.15
CA THR A 185 -13.58 17.90 9.53
C THR A 185 -12.94 17.60 8.16
N ARG A 186 -12.72 18.64 7.35
CA ARG A 186 -12.10 18.51 6.03
C ARG A 186 -10.73 17.82 6.07
N ASN A 187 -9.98 17.99 7.16
CA ASN A 187 -8.60 17.53 7.29
C ASN A 187 -8.46 16.27 8.16
N MET A 188 -9.55 15.80 8.77
CA MET A 188 -9.55 14.69 9.72
C MET A 188 -10.31 13.51 9.15
N ARG A 189 -9.73 12.31 9.27
CA ARG A 189 -10.36 11.03 8.98
C ARG A 189 -10.18 10.09 10.17
N ILE A 190 -11.26 9.48 10.62
CA ILE A 190 -11.28 8.43 11.63
C ILE A 190 -11.85 7.19 10.98
N GLY A 191 -11.17 6.05 11.12
CA GLY A 191 -11.57 4.82 10.46
C GLY A 191 -11.26 3.58 11.28
N ALA A 192 -11.98 2.52 10.94
CA ALA A 192 -11.73 1.17 11.44
C ALA A 192 -11.82 0.18 10.30
N SER A 193 -11.12 -0.94 10.43
CA SER A 193 -11.15 -2.01 9.45
C SER A 193 -11.04 -3.37 10.12
N TRP A 194 -11.58 -4.37 9.46
CA TRP A 194 -11.47 -5.76 9.83
C TRP A 194 -11.10 -6.58 8.59
N TYR A 195 -10.18 -7.52 8.79
CA TYR A 195 -9.72 -8.45 7.78
C TYR A 195 -9.79 -9.87 8.35
N ASN A 196 -10.32 -10.82 7.56
CA ASN A 196 -10.35 -12.23 7.89
C ASN A 196 -9.79 -13.04 6.73
N ASP A 197 -8.98 -14.05 7.04
CA ASP A 197 -8.35 -14.92 6.06
C ASP A 197 -8.06 -16.31 6.63
N LEU A 198 -7.95 -17.30 5.77
CA LEU A 198 -7.48 -18.63 6.10
C LEU A 198 -6.24 -18.96 5.27
N ILE A 199 -5.07 -18.87 5.89
CA ILE A 199 -3.78 -19.10 5.25
C ILE A 199 -3.47 -20.59 5.29
N SER A 200 -3.31 -21.22 4.13
CA SER A 200 -3.05 -22.65 4.03
C SER A 200 -1.63 -23.02 4.46
N LYS A 201 -1.48 -24.24 4.98
CA LYS A 201 -0.16 -24.82 5.19
C LYS A 201 0.64 -24.84 3.87
N GLY A 202 1.89 -24.40 3.95
CA GLY A 202 2.81 -24.31 2.81
C GLY A 202 2.74 -22.99 2.03
N ALA A 203 1.75 -22.13 2.32
CA ALA A 203 1.67 -20.78 1.76
C ALA A 203 2.85 -19.91 2.21
N THR A 204 3.22 -18.92 1.40
CA THR A 204 4.27 -17.94 1.73
C THR A 204 3.66 -16.55 1.76
N ALA A 205 3.79 -15.84 2.87
CA ALA A 205 3.39 -14.45 3.00
C ALA A 205 4.43 -13.67 3.82
N HIS A 206 4.69 -12.42 3.46
CA HIS A 206 5.72 -11.58 4.09
C HIS A 206 7.11 -12.25 4.16
N GLY A 207 7.46 -13.04 3.13
CA GLY A 207 8.74 -13.78 3.06
C GLY A 207 8.82 -15.02 3.95
N MET A 208 7.74 -15.37 4.65
CA MET A 208 7.68 -16.54 5.53
C MET A 208 6.80 -17.63 4.96
N LYS A 209 7.23 -18.89 5.14
CA LYS A 209 6.44 -20.06 4.82
C LYS A 209 5.67 -20.52 6.06
N PHE A 210 4.37 -20.75 5.92
CA PHE A 210 3.50 -21.24 6.98
C PHE A 210 3.56 -22.76 7.06
N ASP A 211 4.05 -23.28 8.18
CA ASP A 211 4.11 -24.74 8.42
C ASP A 211 2.77 -25.34 8.83
N ARG A 212 1.84 -24.51 9.20
CA ARG A 212 0.48 -24.87 9.64
C ARG A 212 -0.55 -23.97 8.98
N ARG A 213 -1.79 -24.41 8.99
CA ARG A 213 -2.90 -23.54 8.58
C ARG A 213 -3.17 -22.52 9.70
N VAL A 214 -3.42 -21.28 9.28
CA VAL A 214 -3.66 -20.15 10.19
C VAL A 214 -4.94 -19.44 9.78
N ARG A 215 -5.90 -19.32 10.71
CA ARG A 215 -7.04 -18.40 10.54
C ARG A 215 -6.66 -17.07 11.14
N ARG A 216 -6.45 -16.08 10.29
CA ARG A 216 -6.07 -14.72 10.67
C ARG A 216 -7.27 -13.80 10.76
N ASN A 217 -7.36 -13.05 11.85
CA ASN A 217 -8.26 -11.91 12.00
C ASN A 217 -7.44 -10.69 12.36
N LEU A 218 -7.64 -9.58 11.65
CA LEU A 218 -7.04 -8.29 12.00
C LEU A 218 -8.15 -7.30 12.29
N ALA A 219 -8.05 -6.59 13.40
CA ALA A 219 -8.89 -5.45 13.74
C ALA A 219 -8.01 -4.21 13.83
N SER A 220 -8.34 -3.16 13.08
CA SER A 220 -7.51 -1.96 12.99
C SER A 220 -8.32 -0.70 13.24
N PHE A 221 -7.64 0.29 13.81
CA PHE A 221 -8.16 1.64 14.02
C PHE A 221 -7.17 2.67 13.48
N SER A 222 -7.67 3.75 12.91
CA SER A 222 -6.86 4.83 12.37
C SER A 222 -7.46 6.20 12.66
N ILE A 223 -6.59 7.16 12.95
CA ILE A 223 -6.91 8.58 13.02
C ILE A 223 -5.86 9.36 12.26
N ALA A 224 -6.29 10.17 11.31
CA ALA A 224 -5.43 11.03 10.52
C ALA A 224 -5.95 12.46 10.54
N ASN A 225 -5.08 13.43 10.75
CA ASN A 225 -5.39 14.85 10.64
C ASN A 225 -4.23 15.56 9.94
N PHE A 226 -4.47 16.04 8.73
CA PHE A 226 -3.49 16.80 7.95
C PHE A 226 -3.98 18.24 7.81
N GLY A 227 -3.82 18.99 8.91
CA GLY A 227 -4.20 20.40 9.00
C GLY A 227 -3.18 21.33 8.33
N LYS A 228 -3.46 22.63 8.34
CA LYS A 228 -2.56 23.63 7.75
C LYS A 228 -1.18 23.66 8.41
N LYS A 229 -1.10 23.44 9.73
CA LYS A 229 0.15 23.47 10.50
C LYS A 229 0.51 22.13 11.12
N LEU A 230 -0.46 21.40 11.63
CA LEU A 230 -0.24 20.15 12.35
C LEU A 230 -0.65 18.95 11.48
N GLU A 231 0.26 18.01 11.37
CA GLU A 231 0.05 16.71 10.76
C GLU A 231 0.12 15.65 11.84
N LEU A 232 -0.94 14.87 12.00
CA LEU A 232 -1.02 13.77 12.97
C LEU A 232 -1.56 12.53 12.26
N LEU A 233 -0.92 11.39 12.49
CA LEU A 233 -1.39 10.11 12.01
C LEU A 233 -1.06 9.04 13.04
N ALA A 234 -2.06 8.32 13.48
CA ALA A 234 -1.91 7.21 14.41
C ALA A 234 -2.77 6.05 13.95
N GLU A 235 -2.20 4.85 14.00
CA GLU A 235 -2.89 3.62 13.66
C GLU A 235 -2.47 2.51 14.62
N ALA A 236 -3.42 1.63 14.92
CA ALA A 236 -3.18 0.44 15.71
C ALA A 236 -3.90 -0.75 15.07
N THR A 237 -3.28 -1.92 15.10
CA THR A 237 -3.83 -3.17 14.59
C THR A 237 -3.58 -4.27 15.60
N ALA A 238 -4.64 -4.99 15.95
CA ALA A 238 -4.56 -6.25 16.68
C ALA A 238 -4.81 -7.41 15.72
N GLY A 239 -3.88 -8.35 15.67
CA GLY A 239 -3.97 -9.59 14.91
C GLY A 239 -4.24 -10.77 15.85
N PHE A 240 -5.19 -11.62 15.47
CA PHE A 240 -5.55 -12.86 16.15
C PHE A 240 -5.39 -14.00 15.16
N ASP A 241 -4.33 -14.79 15.33
CA ASP A 241 -4.01 -15.91 14.47
C ASP A 241 -4.34 -17.22 15.22
N ASP A 242 -5.39 -17.90 14.79
CA ASP A 242 -5.70 -19.24 15.28
C ASP A 242 -4.94 -20.26 14.44
N VAL A 243 -3.91 -20.84 15.05
CA VAL A 243 -2.94 -21.76 14.43
C VAL A 243 -3.32 -23.19 14.74
N ASP A 244 -3.52 -24.01 13.70
CA ASP A 244 -3.88 -25.41 13.85
C ASP A 244 -2.96 -26.13 14.84
N SER A 245 -3.57 -26.78 15.87
CA SER A 245 -2.90 -27.55 16.93
C SER A 245 -2.01 -26.74 17.88
N ILE A 246 -2.02 -25.40 17.81
CA ILE A 246 -1.28 -24.53 18.75
C ILE A 246 -2.24 -23.62 19.52
N GLY A 247 -3.31 -23.15 18.88
CA GLY A 247 -4.26 -22.20 19.46
C GLY A 247 -4.01 -20.77 18.99
N THR A 248 -4.73 -19.81 19.58
CA THR A 248 -4.71 -18.42 19.18
C THR A 248 -3.46 -17.69 19.65
N LYS A 249 -2.80 -17.01 18.72
CA LYS A 249 -1.66 -16.12 18.94
C LYS A 249 -2.07 -14.70 18.62
N THR A 250 -1.55 -13.74 19.37
CA THR A 250 -1.92 -12.33 19.22
C THR A 250 -0.71 -11.50 18.81
N THR A 251 -0.91 -10.58 17.90
CA THR A 251 0.08 -9.57 17.53
C THR A 251 -0.56 -8.20 17.68
N VAL A 252 0.14 -7.27 18.31
CA VAL A 252 -0.29 -5.88 18.41
C VAL A 252 0.76 -5.01 17.74
N ALA A 253 0.34 -4.18 16.83
CA ALA A 253 1.22 -3.24 16.15
C ALA A 253 0.59 -1.85 16.10
N SER A 254 1.39 -0.81 16.29
CA SER A 254 0.92 0.56 16.27
C SER A 254 2.01 1.51 15.79
N TYR A 255 1.61 2.69 15.36
CA TYR A 255 2.50 3.82 15.20
C TYR A 255 1.80 5.14 15.43
N VAL A 256 2.60 6.14 15.76
CA VAL A 256 2.18 7.53 15.85
C VAL A 256 3.17 8.41 15.11
N TYR A 257 2.67 9.26 14.22
CA TYR A 257 3.42 10.28 13.49
C TYR A 257 2.89 11.66 13.88
N ALA A 258 3.82 12.60 14.08
CA ALA A 258 3.52 14.00 14.27
C ALA A 258 4.49 14.87 13.48
N GLY A 259 3.95 15.79 12.67
CA GLY A 259 4.71 16.77 11.90
C GLY A 259 4.17 18.18 12.08
N TYR A 260 5.05 19.17 12.02
CA TYR A 260 4.66 20.58 12.12
C TYR A 260 5.15 21.38 10.92
N ARG A 261 4.23 21.99 10.19
CA ARG A 261 4.48 22.74 8.95
C ARG A 261 4.90 24.17 9.23
N ILE A 262 6.14 24.50 8.85
CA ILE A 262 6.74 25.82 8.98
C ILE A 262 6.77 26.49 7.59
N LYS A 263 6.16 27.67 7.46
CA LYS A 263 6.13 28.46 6.20
C LYS A 263 5.73 27.63 4.98
N ASP A 264 4.79 26.69 5.15
CA ASP A 264 4.21 25.81 4.14
C ASP A 264 5.19 24.85 3.44
N LYS A 265 6.48 24.89 3.75
CA LYS A 265 7.52 24.13 3.04
C LYS A 265 8.32 23.18 3.89
N VAL A 266 8.62 23.54 5.14
CA VAL A 266 9.49 22.75 6.03
C VAL A 266 8.63 22.06 7.06
N ILE A 267 8.73 20.73 7.13
CA ILE A 267 7.96 19.93 8.07
C ILE A 267 8.93 19.04 8.86
N PRO A 268 9.45 19.50 10.02
CA PRO A 268 10.04 18.60 11.00
C PRO A 268 8.98 17.64 11.50
N TYR A 269 9.38 16.38 11.74
CA TYR A 269 8.48 15.33 12.19
C TYR A 269 9.17 14.28 13.03
N VAL A 270 8.34 13.55 13.77
CA VAL A 270 8.75 12.37 14.51
C VAL A 270 7.73 11.24 14.23
N ARG A 271 8.18 9.99 14.25
CA ARG A 271 7.34 8.80 14.22
C ARG A 271 7.91 7.74 15.15
N TYR A 272 7.05 7.09 15.88
CA TYR A 272 7.37 5.93 16.69
C TYR A 272 6.48 4.77 16.27
N ASP A 273 7.10 3.64 15.94
CA ASP A 273 6.44 2.40 15.57
C ASP A 273 6.74 1.35 16.63
N ASP A 274 5.77 0.50 16.93
CA ASP A 274 5.92 -0.64 17.84
C ASP A 274 5.17 -1.85 17.30
N ILE A 275 5.78 -3.04 17.41
CA ILE A 275 5.15 -4.31 17.09
C ILE A 275 5.53 -5.36 18.12
N GLN A 276 4.52 -6.00 18.72
CA GLN A 276 4.64 -6.98 19.76
C GLN A 276 3.98 -8.28 19.32
N TYR A 277 4.76 -9.36 19.28
CA TYR A 277 4.30 -10.72 18.99
C TYR A 277 4.14 -11.50 20.28
N HIS A 278 2.94 -11.97 20.54
CA HIS A 278 2.63 -12.80 21.70
C HIS A 278 2.45 -14.25 21.26
N GLY A 279 3.53 -15.03 21.36
CA GLY A 279 3.61 -16.43 21.00
C GLY A 279 4.25 -16.70 19.64
N GLU A 280 4.50 -17.97 19.33
CA GLU A 280 5.28 -18.43 18.19
C GLU A 280 4.45 -18.68 16.92
N SER A 281 3.45 -17.84 16.60
CA SER A 281 2.62 -18.04 15.41
C SER A 281 3.39 -17.84 14.09
N HIS A 282 4.45 -17.03 14.14
CA HIS A 282 5.19 -16.58 12.96
C HIS A 282 6.69 -16.96 12.98
N GLY A 283 7.06 -18.02 13.67
CA GLY A 283 8.42 -18.56 13.67
C GLY A 283 9.46 -17.57 14.19
N THR A 284 10.18 -16.89 13.30
CA THR A 284 11.31 -16.02 13.64
C THR A 284 10.94 -14.55 13.86
N MET A 285 9.67 -14.17 13.84
CA MET A 285 9.25 -12.79 14.07
C MET A 285 9.49 -12.37 15.53
N LYS A 286 10.09 -11.20 15.69
CA LYS A 286 10.53 -10.66 16.97
C LYS A 286 9.90 -9.30 17.22
N ASN A 287 9.66 -9.00 18.49
CA ASN A 287 9.24 -7.68 18.92
C ASN A 287 10.20 -6.63 18.39
N SER A 288 9.66 -5.56 17.85
CA SER A 288 10.47 -4.51 17.23
C SER A 288 9.86 -3.15 17.46
N SER A 289 10.71 -2.16 17.64
CA SER A 289 10.31 -0.75 17.67
C SER A 289 11.18 0.07 16.74
N LYS A 290 10.65 1.19 16.26
CA LYS A 290 11.37 2.09 15.35
C LYS A 290 11.05 3.53 15.70
N MET A 291 12.10 4.29 16.02
CA MET A 291 12.02 5.75 16.19
C MET A 291 12.53 6.43 14.92
N VAL A 292 11.76 7.39 14.41
CA VAL A 292 12.12 8.20 13.25
C VAL A 292 12.07 9.66 13.65
N VAL A 293 13.14 10.40 13.40
CA VAL A 293 13.18 11.86 13.52
C VAL A 293 13.63 12.40 12.17
N GLY A 294 12.87 13.31 11.59
CA GLY A 294 13.19 13.79 10.26
C GLY A 294 12.69 15.19 9.95
N VAL A 295 13.07 15.62 8.77
CA VAL A 295 12.58 16.86 8.17
C VAL A 295 12.23 16.61 6.71
N ARG A 296 11.07 17.11 6.32
CA ARG A 296 10.58 17.11 4.94
C ARG A 296 10.58 18.55 4.43
N TYR A 297 11.23 18.77 3.28
CA TYR A 297 11.20 20.03 2.57
C TYR A 297 10.38 19.89 1.28
N GLN A 298 9.24 20.54 1.25
CA GLN A 298 8.33 20.55 0.10
C GLN A 298 8.80 21.59 -0.91
N ILE A 299 9.47 21.16 -1.97
CA ILE A 299 9.90 22.06 -3.06
C ILE A 299 8.65 22.59 -3.77
N ASN A 300 7.79 21.67 -4.21
CA ASN A 300 6.44 21.92 -4.73
C ASN A 300 5.55 20.69 -4.48
N TYR A 301 4.35 20.62 -5.05
CA TYR A 301 3.42 19.52 -4.81
C TYR A 301 3.88 18.17 -5.42
N LEU A 302 4.82 18.18 -6.36
CA LEU A 302 5.39 16.99 -7.02
C LEU A 302 6.88 16.78 -6.74
N ALA A 303 7.50 17.54 -5.82
CA ALA A 303 8.91 17.36 -5.52
C ALA A 303 9.18 17.61 -4.04
N VAL A 304 9.88 16.67 -3.38
CA VAL A 304 10.16 16.70 -1.96
C VAL A 304 11.57 16.19 -1.66
N LEU A 305 12.23 16.83 -0.70
CA LEU A 305 13.45 16.33 -0.06
C LEU A 305 13.10 15.88 1.35
N LYS A 306 13.66 14.76 1.79
CA LYS A 306 13.53 14.26 3.15
C LYS A 306 14.89 13.86 3.70
N LEU A 307 15.09 14.12 4.97
CA LEU A 307 16.24 13.64 5.73
C LEU A 307 15.72 13.04 7.03
N GLU A 308 16.11 11.80 7.32
CA GLU A 308 15.70 11.06 8.50
C GLU A 308 16.89 10.45 9.24
N TYR A 309 16.79 10.46 10.57
CA TYR A 309 17.51 9.55 11.44
C TYR A 309 16.52 8.48 11.91
N GLN A 310 16.90 7.22 11.81
CA GLN A 310 16.10 6.06 12.21
C GLN A 310 16.88 5.21 13.20
N ASP A 311 16.25 4.86 14.33
CA ASP A 311 16.71 3.89 15.33
C ASP A 311 15.73 2.71 15.33
N VAL A 312 16.20 1.55 14.91
CA VAL A 312 15.40 0.30 14.85
C VAL A 312 15.95 -0.68 15.87
N ARG A 313 15.09 -1.11 16.76
CA ARG A 313 15.41 -2.08 17.83
C ARG A 313 14.56 -3.32 17.62
N THR A 314 15.23 -4.46 17.54
CA THR A 314 14.59 -5.77 17.36
C THR A 314 15.10 -6.70 18.45
N GLU A 315 14.19 -7.34 19.18
CA GLU A 315 14.49 -8.25 20.26
C GLU A 315 15.54 -9.31 19.84
N GLY A 316 16.59 -9.45 20.62
CA GLY A 316 17.68 -10.39 20.39
C GLY A 316 18.54 -10.09 19.15
N SER A 317 18.48 -8.86 18.62
CA SER A 317 19.32 -8.38 17.51
C SER A 317 20.05 -7.12 17.93
N ALA A 318 21.13 -6.77 17.22
CA ALA A 318 21.80 -5.49 17.43
C ALA A 318 20.94 -4.33 16.91
N ASP A 319 20.94 -3.20 17.62
CA ASP A 319 20.26 -1.99 17.20
C ASP A 319 20.81 -1.47 15.87
N VAL A 320 19.92 -1.07 14.98
CA VAL A 320 20.27 -0.53 13.66
C VAL A 320 19.95 0.95 13.62
N ASN A 321 21.02 1.76 13.57
CA ASN A 321 20.91 3.21 13.41
C ASN A 321 21.31 3.61 11.99
N LYS A 322 20.49 4.42 11.33
CA LYS A 322 20.78 4.90 9.98
C LYS A 322 20.31 6.34 9.75
N ILE A 323 21.02 7.01 8.87
CA ILE A 323 20.61 8.31 8.31
C ILE A 323 20.22 8.06 6.87
N ILE A 324 19.07 8.56 6.47
CA ILE A 324 18.56 8.43 5.10
C ILE A 324 18.22 9.81 4.58
N ALA A 325 18.73 10.12 3.39
CA ALA A 325 18.29 11.26 2.59
C ALA A 325 17.54 10.74 1.35
N GLN A 326 16.44 11.38 1.01
CA GLN A 326 15.60 11.02 -0.14
C GLN A 326 15.24 12.26 -0.95
N ILE A 327 15.35 12.16 -2.27
CA ILE A 327 14.64 13.01 -3.20
C ILE A 327 13.54 12.18 -3.86
N ALA A 328 12.30 12.69 -3.83
CA ALA A 328 11.19 12.05 -4.50
C ALA A 328 10.44 13.05 -5.38
N VAL A 329 10.06 12.61 -6.57
CA VAL A 329 9.38 13.43 -7.57
C VAL A 329 8.17 12.70 -8.14
N GLY A 330 7.19 13.49 -8.60
CA GLY A 330 6.06 13.04 -9.42
C GLY A 330 6.05 13.78 -10.76
N PHE A 331 5.47 13.18 -11.77
CA PHE A 331 5.35 13.76 -13.11
C PHE A 331 4.06 13.33 -13.81
#